data_f7e5e5f273b10aebf617a3bde0894b0d
#
_entry.id   f7e5e5f273b10aebf617a3bde0894b0d
#
_cell.length_a   1.000
_cell.length_b   1.000
_cell.length_c   1.000
_cell.angle_alpha   90.00
_cell.angle_beta   90.00
_cell.angle_gamma   90.00
#
_symmetry.space_group_name_H-M   'P 1'
#
loop_
_entity.id
_entity.type
_entity.pdbx_description
1 polymer ?
#
loop_
_entity_poly.entity_id
_entity_poly.type
_entity_poly.pdbx_seq_one_letter_code
_entity_poly.pdbx_strand_id
1 'polypeptide(L)'
;MPPFATLLFAALLLAAPHAARAQSLDAPLAETYYQYVPALADLGLGLVGVKSENPLGDRAIELAVAYTTQVILVNALLKNVVSEERPDGSAFNSFPSGHTATAFTGAELVRREYGWGWGAGAYALATTVGVMRVVHQRHHWWDALAGAGIGILCANVGRWSLKPIKGLFGAGTQADLAFAPTVDPCSGTPCAALALRF
;
A
#
# COMPACT_ATOMS: atom_id res chain seq x y z
N MET A 1 14.65 -19.68 2.06
CA MET A 1 14.08 -18.44 1.47
C MET A 1 15.03 -17.95 0.40
N PRO A 2 14.57 -17.70 -0.82
CA PRO A 2 15.45 -17.15 -1.84
C PRO A 2 15.88 -15.72 -1.44
N PRO A 3 17.15 -15.35 -1.63
CA PRO A 3 17.71 -14.08 -1.15
C PRO A 3 17.01 -12.83 -1.75
N PHE A 4 16.31 -12.98 -2.85
CA PHE A 4 15.59 -11.90 -3.53
C PHE A 4 14.36 -11.39 -2.76
N ALA A 5 13.62 -12.25 -2.06
CA ALA A 5 12.47 -11.83 -1.25
C ALA A 5 12.91 -10.99 -0.05
N THR A 6 14.05 -11.35 0.55
CA THR A 6 14.67 -10.60 1.65
C THR A 6 15.19 -9.25 1.19
N LEU A 7 15.75 -9.18 -0.04
CA LEU A 7 16.23 -7.94 -0.65
C LEU A 7 15.08 -7.00 -1.02
N LEU A 8 13.96 -7.52 -1.53
CA LEU A 8 12.78 -6.70 -1.86
C LEU A 8 12.16 -6.10 -0.59
N PHE A 9 12.06 -6.89 0.47
CA PHE A 9 11.53 -6.44 1.76
C PHE A 9 12.49 -5.45 2.45
N ALA A 10 13.79 -5.69 2.36
CA ALA A 10 14.82 -4.76 2.84
C ALA A 10 14.82 -3.45 2.04
N ALA A 11 14.63 -3.48 0.73
CA ALA A 11 14.52 -2.29 -0.11
C ALA A 11 13.26 -1.48 0.23
N LEU A 12 12.14 -2.15 0.54
CA LEU A 12 10.89 -1.50 0.99
C LEU A 12 11.09 -0.81 2.34
N LEU A 13 11.78 -1.48 3.28
CA LEU A 13 12.11 -0.92 4.60
C LEU A 13 13.15 0.22 4.53
N LEU A 14 14.09 0.17 3.58
CA LEU A 14 15.10 1.21 3.39
C LEU A 14 14.57 2.42 2.60
N ALA A 15 13.61 2.22 1.68
CA ALA A 15 12.97 3.30 0.95
C ALA A 15 11.93 4.07 1.81
N ALA A 16 11.29 3.41 2.77
CA ALA A 16 10.29 4.00 3.63
C ALA A 16 10.78 5.24 4.41
N PRO A 17 11.96 5.25 5.07
CA PRO A 17 12.43 6.43 5.80
C PRO A 17 12.83 7.60 4.90
N HIS A 18 13.26 7.35 3.66
CA HIS A 18 13.61 8.42 2.72
C HIS A 18 12.35 9.04 2.09
N ALA A 19 11.35 8.24 1.77
CA ALA A 19 10.04 8.72 1.31
C ALA A 19 9.30 9.50 2.40
N ALA A 20 9.40 9.06 3.66
CA ALA A 20 8.83 9.78 4.81
C ALA A 20 9.53 11.13 5.07
N ARG A 21 10.80 11.25 4.76
CA ARG A 21 11.58 12.49 4.95
C ARG A 21 11.28 13.55 3.89
N ALA A 22 10.82 13.14 2.70
CA ALA A 22 10.35 14.06 1.66
C ALA A 22 8.93 14.58 1.91
N GLN A 23 8.18 13.94 2.81
CA GLN A 23 6.89 14.41 3.29
C GLN A 23 7.18 15.31 4.49
N SER A 24 7.04 16.62 4.30
CA SER A 24 7.29 17.63 5.35
C SER A 24 6.68 17.18 6.70
N LEU A 25 7.47 17.29 7.77
CA LEU A 25 7.09 16.98 9.16
C LEU A 25 5.88 17.80 9.67
N ASP A 26 5.37 18.72 8.86
CA ASP A 26 4.31 19.67 9.18
C ASP A 26 2.90 19.22 8.77
N ALA A 27 2.75 18.03 8.16
CA ALA A 27 1.41 17.49 7.92
C ALA A 27 0.82 17.03 9.27
N PRO A 28 -0.45 17.33 9.57
CA PRO A 28 -1.10 16.79 10.76
C PRO A 28 -0.92 15.28 10.80
N LEU A 29 -0.56 14.72 11.96
CA LEU A 29 -0.27 13.29 12.12
C LEU A 29 -1.37 12.40 11.53
N ALA A 30 -2.63 12.84 11.64
CA ALA A 30 -3.78 12.17 11.07
C ALA A 30 -3.65 11.94 9.54
N GLU A 31 -3.23 12.95 8.76
CA GLU A 31 -3.09 12.82 7.31
C GLU A 31 -2.00 11.82 6.93
N THR A 32 -0.92 11.80 7.71
CA THR A 32 0.20 10.88 7.49
C THR A 32 -0.22 9.43 7.69
N TYR A 33 -1.12 9.14 8.63
CA TYR A 33 -1.56 7.77 8.91
C TYR A 33 -2.74 7.35 8.02
N TYR A 34 -3.71 8.23 7.75
CA TYR A 34 -4.90 7.88 6.98
C TYR A 34 -4.59 7.38 5.56
N GLN A 35 -3.50 7.83 4.95
CA GLN A 35 -3.09 7.33 3.63
C GLN A 35 -2.80 5.82 3.59
N TYR A 36 -2.43 5.22 4.73
CA TYR A 36 -2.10 3.79 4.81
C TYR A 36 -3.28 2.91 5.25
N VAL A 37 -4.37 3.51 5.72
CA VAL A 37 -5.54 2.74 6.21
C VAL A 37 -6.10 1.80 5.14
N PRO A 38 -6.24 2.19 3.85
CA PRO A 38 -6.69 1.25 2.82
C PRO A 38 -5.74 0.07 2.62
N ALA A 39 -4.42 0.28 2.69
CA ALA A 39 -3.43 -0.79 2.58
C ALA A 39 -3.50 -1.78 3.75
N LEU A 40 -3.66 -1.24 4.96
CA LEU A 40 -3.85 -2.06 6.16
C LEU A 40 -5.17 -2.83 6.11
N ALA A 41 -6.23 -2.23 5.55
CA ALA A 41 -7.51 -2.90 5.34
C ALA A 41 -7.39 -4.04 4.33
N ASP A 42 -6.60 -3.88 3.26
CA ASP A 42 -6.38 -4.94 2.28
C ASP A 42 -5.85 -6.23 2.94
N LEU A 43 -4.86 -6.12 3.81
CA LEU A 43 -4.33 -7.27 4.54
C LEU A 43 -5.24 -7.71 5.70
N GLY A 44 -5.73 -6.74 6.48
CA GLY A 44 -6.44 -6.97 7.74
C GLY A 44 -7.82 -7.63 7.57
N LEU A 45 -8.60 -7.25 6.56
CA LEU A 45 -9.93 -7.81 6.33
C LEU A 45 -9.89 -9.35 6.16
N GLY A 46 -8.89 -9.86 5.44
CA GLY A 46 -8.73 -11.31 5.29
C GLY A 46 -8.30 -12.00 6.58
N LEU A 47 -7.55 -11.33 7.46
CA LEU A 47 -7.16 -11.89 8.76
C LEU A 47 -8.34 -12.00 9.72
N VAL A 48 -9.34 -11.13 9.60
CA VAL A 48 -10.57 -11.18 10.40
C VAL A 48 -11.67 -12.04 9.76
N GLY A 49 -11.34 -12.79 8.71
CA GLY A 49 -12.25 -13.79 8.12
C GLY A 49 -13.13 -13.26 6.97
N VAL A 50 -12.91 -12.05 6.48
CA VAL A 50 -13.57 -11.59 5.26
C VAL A 50 -13.00 -12.36 4.07
N LYS A 51 -13.89 -12.97 3.27
CA LYS A 51 -13.49 -13.76 2.10
C LYS A 51 -12.76 -12.88 1.09
N SER A 52 -11.52 -13.21 0.82
CA SER A 52 -10.66 -12.57 -0.17
C SER A 52 -10.60 -13.38 -1.47
N GLU A 53 -10.26 -12.73 -2.58
CA GLU A 53 -10.07 -13.39 -3.88
C GLU A 53 -8.75 -14.19 -3.91
N ASN A 54 -7.70 -13.64 -3.29
CA ASN A 54 -6.37 -14.23 -3.26
C ASN A 54 -5.91 -14.56 -1.83
N PRO A 55 -5.03 -15.56 -1.67
CA PRO A 55 -4.39 -15.85 -0.40
C PRO A 55 -3.50 -14.69 0.08
N LEU A 56 -3.28 -14.61 1.38
CA LEU A 56 -2.53 -13.52 2.04
C LEU A 56 -1.13 -13.30 1.41
N GLY A 57 -0.45 -14.40 1.05
CA GLY A 57 0.89 -14.31 0.42
C GLY A 57 0.85 -13.59 -0.93
N ASP A 58 -0.14 -13.86 -1.76
CA ASP A 58 -0.33 -13.22 -3.06
C ASP A 58 -0.64 -11.73 -2.89
N ARG A 59 -1.52 -11.37 -1.95
CA ARG A 59 -1.85 -9.98 -1.63
C ARG A 59 -0.64 -9.20 -1.10
N ALA A 60 0.18 -9.83 -0.27
CA ALA A 60 1.41 -9.21 0.21
C ALA A 60 2.40 -8.92 -0.94
N ILE A 61 2.49 -9.81 -1.94
CA ILE A 61 3.30 -9.58 -3.14
C ILE A 61 2.71 -8.45 -3.98
N GLU A 62 1.40 -8.46 -4.23
CA GLU A 62 0.71 -7.39 -4.98
C GLU A 62 0.92 -6.03 -4.33
N LEU A 63 0.72 -5.95 -3.02
CA LEU A 63 0.92 -4.73 -2.23
C LEU A 63 2.38 -4.26 -2.30
N ALA A 64 3.35 -5.15 -2.12
CA ALA A 64 4.77 -4.81 -2.19
C ALA A 64 5.14 -4.24 -3.57
N VAL A 65 4.71 -4.87 -4.66
CA VAL A 65 4.98 -4.41 -6.03
C VAL A 65 4.27 -3.08 -6.30
N ALA A 66 3.00 -2.95 -5.92
CA ALA A 66 2.21 -1.75 -6.14
C ALA A 66 2.85 -0.53 -5.46
N TYR A 67 3.20 -0.65 -4.16
CA TYR A 67 3.80 0.45 -3.41
C TYR A 67 5.25 0.74 -3.83
N THR A 68 6.04 -0.28 -4.18
CA THR A 68 7.38 -0.04 -4.73
C THR A 68 7.30 0.74 -6.05
N THR A 69 6.40 0.34 -6.95
CA THR A 69 6.16 1.03 -8.21
C THR A 69 5.70 2.47 -7.97
N GLN A 70 4.78 2.68 -7.02
CA GLN A 70 4.27 4.00 -6.66
C GLN A 70 5.38 4.90 -6.11
N VAL A 71 6.23 4.40 -5.21
CA VAL A 71 7.36 5.16 -4.64
C VAL A 71 8.36 5.55 -5.73
N ILE A 72 8.72 4.62 -6.61
CA ILE A 72 9.62 4.90 -7.72
C ILE A 72 9.02 5.95 -8.66
N LEU A 73 7.77 5.77 -9.11
CA LEU A 73 7.13 6.64 -10.08
C LEU A 73 6.90 8.05 -9.52
N VAL A 74 6.37 8.15 -8.29
CA VAL A 74 6.04 9.44 -7.68
C VAL A 74 7.29 10.15 -7.14
N ASN A 75 8.08 9.47 -6.27
CA ASN A 75 9.13 10.14 -5.53
C ASN A 75 10.48 10.16 -6.29
N ALA A 76 10.84 9.07 -6.99
CA ALA A 76 12.11 9.01 -7.69
C ALA A 76 12.05 9.64 -9.11
N LEU A 77 10.89 9.61 -9.78
CA LEU A 77 10.77 10.14 -11.12
C LEU A 77 10.02 11.48 -11.14
N LEU A 78 8.71 11.47 -10.91
CA LEU A 78 7.87 12.64 -11.19
C LEU A 78 8.22 13.87 -10.35
N LYS A 79 8.50 13.71 -9.06
CA LYS A 79 8.89 14.84 -8.19
C LYS A 79 10.27 15.42 -8.49
N ASN A 80 11.11 14.71 -9.22
CA ASN A 80 12.41 15.22 -9.64
C ASN A 80 12.38 15.82 -11.07
N VAL A 81 11.39 15.46 -11.86
CA VAL A 81 11.23 15.98 -13.24
C VAL A 81 10.29 17.18 -13.29
N VAL A 82 9.23 17.16 -12.47
CA VAL A 82 8.22 18.23 -12.44
C VAL A 82 8.48 19.12 -11.24
N SER A 83 8.94 20.35 -11.50
CA SER A 83 9.11 21.36 -10.46
C SER A 83 7.85 22.22 -10.40
N GLU A 84 6.97 21.96 -9.46
CA GLU A 84 5.74 22.71 -9.24
C GLU A 84 5.68 23.21 -7.80
N GLU A 85 5.45 24.51 -7.65
CA GLU A 85 5.33 25.15 -6.34
C GLU A 85 4.03 24.73 -5.66
N ARG A 86 4.12 24.47 -4.36
CA ARG A 86 2.93 24.18 -3.54
C ARG A 86 2.07 25.42 -3.34
N PRO A 87 0.74 25.30 -3.17
CA PRO A 87 -0.13 26.44 -2.88
C PRO A 87 0.29 27.26 -1.66
N ASP A 88 0.93 26.63 -0.67
CA ASP A 88 1.45 27.30 0.54
C ASP A 88 2.86 27.89 0.36
N GLY A 89 3.48 27.77 -0.81
CA GLY A 89 4.84 28.26 -1.10
C GLY A 89 5.96 27.50 -0.37
N SER A 90 5.67 26.38 0.31
CA SER A 90 6.64 25.70 1.18
C SER A 90 7.71 24.90 0.42
N ALA A 91 7.44 24.50 -0.84
CA ALA A 91 8.35 23.68 -1.63
C ALA A 91 7.95 23.60 -3.11
N PHE A 92 8.88 23.18 -3.97
CA PHE A 92 8.67 23.01 -5.43
C PHE A 92 8.45 21.54 -5.84
N ASN A 93 7.82 20.75 -5.00
CA ASN A 93 7.52 19.34 -5.24
C ASN A 93 6.04 19.01 -5.06
N SER A 94 5.16 19.89 -5.55
CA SER A 94 3.71 19.71 -5.42
C SER A 94 3.24 18.52 -6.24
N PHE A 95 3.63 18.43 -7.51
CA PHE A 95 3.14 17.39 -8.42
C PHE A 95 3.97 16.11 -8.36
N PRO A 96 3.32 14.93 -8.39
CA PRO A 96 1.93 14.67 -8.00
C PRO A 96 1.80 14.48 -6.48
N SER A 97 0.54 14.44 -5.98
CA SER A 97 0.29 14.19 -4.56
C SER A 97 0.63 12.76 -4.14
N GLY A 98 1.71 12.58 -3.38
CA GLY A 98 2.14 11.28 -2.90
C GLY A 98 1.17 10.64 -1.91
N HIS A 99 0.58 11.42 -0.98
CA HIS A 99 -0.42 10.92 -0.02
C HIS A 99 -1.66 10.40 -0.73
N THR A 100 -2.14 11.13 -1.74
CA THR A 100 -3.29 10.68 -2.54
C THR A 100 -2.95 9.41 -3.32
N ALA A 101 -1.77 9.35 -3.94
CA ALA A 101 -1.33 8.13 -4.64
C ALA A 101 -1.27 6.93 -3.70
N THR A 102 -0.69 7.07 -2.51
CA THR A 102 -0.62 6.02 -1.50
C THR A 102 -2.01 5.51 -1.10
N ALA A 103 -2.94 6.43 -0.79
CA ALA A 103 -4.30 6.07 -0.38
C ALA A 103 -5.08 5.36 -1.50
N PHE A 104 -4.99 5.86 -2.74
CA PHE A 104 -5.69 5.26 -3.88
C PHE A 104 -5.06 3.93 -4.33
N THR A 105 -3.75 3.72 -4.14
CA THR A 105 -3.13 2.41 -4.34
C THR A 105 -3.78 1.36 -3.42
N GLY A 106 -3.87 1.64 -2.13
CA GLY A 106 -4.52 0.73 -1.18
C GLY A 106 -6.02 0.55 -1.45
N ALA A 107 -6.72 1.62 -1.79
CA ALA A 107 -8.16 1.56 -2.08
C ALA A 107 -8.48 0.67 -3.29
N GLU A 108 -7.66 0.73 -4.34
CA GLU A 108 -7.83 -0.13 -5.51
C GLU A 108 -7.49 -1.58 -5.22
N LEU A 109 -6.49 -1.86 -4.37
CA LEU A 109 -6.20 -3.22 -3.90
C LEU A 109 -7.40 -3.79 -3.13
N VAL A 110 -7.96 -3.05 -2.15
CA VAL A 110 -9.18 -3.45 -1.42
C VAL A 110 -10.34 -3.72 -2.37
N ARG A 111 -10.60 -2.82 -3.34
CA ARG A 111 -11.67 -3.00 -4.31
C ARG A 111 -11.51 -4.28 -5.13
N ARG A 112 -10.29 -4.58 -5.55
CA ARG A 112 -10.00 -5.77 -6.34
C ARG A 112 -10.13 -7.05 -5.54
N GLU A 113 -9.72 -7.00 -4.29
CA GLU A 113 -9.66 -8.18 -3.43
C GLU A 113 -11.02 -8.52 -2.81
N TYR A 114 -11.80 -7.49 -2.44
CA TYR A 114 -13.06 -7.66 -1.69
C TYR A 114 -14.30 -7.11 -2.40
N GLY A 115 -14.12 -6.63 -3.64
CA GLY A 115 -15.20 -6.07 -4.45
C GLY A 115 -15.61 -4.66 -4.02
N TRP A 116 -16.67 -4.14 -4.69
CA TRP A 116 -17.14 -2.76 -4.48
C TRP A 116 -17.78 -2.52 -3.10
N GLY A 117 -18.25 -3.54 -2.41
CA GLY A 117 -18.82 -3.38 -1.07
C GLY A 117 -17.80 -2.76 -0.10
N TRP A 118 -16.58 -3.27 -0.06
CA TRP A 118 -15.47 -2.74 0.73
C TRP A 118 -14.70 -1.64 -0.01
N GLY A 119 -14.57 -1.79 -1.31
CA GLY A 119 -13.85 -0.85 -2.16
C GLY A 119 -14.44 0.56 -2.12
N ALA A 120 -15.77 0.71 -2.10
CA ALA A 120 -16.40 2.02 -2.03
C ALA A 120 -15.99 2.79 -0.76
N GLY A 121 -15.94 2.12 0.39
CA GLY A 121 -15.46 2.70 1.64
C GLY A 121 -13.98 3.09 1.58
N ALA A 122 -13.14 2.23 1.01
CA ALA A 122 -11.73 2.51 0.83
C ALA A 122 -11.49 3.69 -0.12
N TYR A 123 -12.24 3.79 -1.21
CA TYR A 123 -12.18 4.92 -2.15
C TYR A 123 -12.70 6.23 -1.51
N ALA A 124 -13.76 6.16 -0.69
CA ALA A 124 -14.23 7.33 0.04
C ALA A 124 -13.15 7.87 0.98
N LEU A 125 -12.47 6.98 1.72
CA LEU A 125 -11.35 7.36 2.58
C LEU A 125 -10.18 7.93 1.77
N ALA A 126 -9.79 7.31 0.66
CA ALA A 126 -8.72 7.81 -0.20
C ALA A 126 -9.06 9.19 -0.80
N THR A 127 -10.32 9.41 -1.18
CA THR A 127 -10.80 10.71 -1.64
C THR A 127 -10.70 11.76 -0.53
N THR A 128 -11.08 11.39 0.70
CA THR A 128 -10.94 12.29 1.87
C THR A 128 -9.48 12.71 2.07
N VAL A 129 -8.53 11.77 1.95
CA VAL A 129 -7.08 12.11 2.00
C VAL A 129 -6.72 13.12 0.91
N GLY A 130 -7.15 12.91 -0.34
CA GLY A 130 -6.90 13.84 -1.44
C GLY A 130 -7.47 15.24 -1.19
N VAL A 131 -8.73 15.31 -0.70
CA VAL A 131 -9.38 16.57 -0.36
C VAL A 131 -8.65 17.31 0.77
N MET A 132 -8.23 16.60 1.82
CA MET A 132 -7.48 17.19 2.92
C MET A 132 -6.17 17.82 2.42
N ARG A 133 -5.47 17.18 1.46
CA ARG A 133 -4.23 17.74 0.88
C ARG A 133 -4.48 19.06 0.14
N VAL A 134 -5.61 19.21 -0.52
CA VAL A 134 -6.00 20.44 -1.21
C VAL A 134 -6.47 21.52 -0.22
N VAL A 135 -7.31 21.16 0.75
CA VAL A 135 -7.82 22.09 1.78
C VAL A 135 -6.68 22.66 2.62
N HIS A 136 -5.68 21.84 2.95
CA HIS A 136 -4.51 22.29 3.72
C HIS A 136 -3.43 22.96 2.86
N GLN A 137 -3.76 23.35 1.62
CA GLN A 137 -2.86 24.08 0.71
C GLN A 137 -1.53 23.36 0.43
N ARG A 138 -1.48 22.03 0.61
CA ARG A 138 -0.28 21.21 0.37
C ARG A 138 -0.11 20.80 -1.08
N HIS A 139 -1.23 20.69 -1.80
CA HIS A 139 -1.30 20.28 -3.20
C HIS A 139 -2.43 21.00 -3.93
N HIS A 140 -2.26 21.23 -5.22
CA HIS A 140 -3.37 21.65 -6.07
C HIS A 140 -4.32 20.47 -6.32
N TRP A 141 -5.55 20.76 -6.75
CA TRP A 141 -6.55 19.71 -7.03
C TRP A 141 -6.11 18.75 -8.12
N TRP A 142 -5.37 19.23 -9.13
CA TRP A 142 -4.83 18.37 -10.21
C TRP A 142 -3.72 17.46 -9.72
N ASP A 143 -2.89 17.85 -8.74
CA ASP A 143 -1.89 16.99 -8.11
C ASP A 143 -2.56 15.82 -7.43
N ALA A 144 -3.70 16.07 -6.76
CA ALA A 144 -4.50 15.05 -6.10
C ALA A 144 -5.13 14.10 -7.14
N LEU A 145 -5.69 14.64 -8.23
CA LEU A 145 -6.24 13.80 -9.30
C LEU A 145 -5.17 12.95 -9.99
N ALA A 146 -4.01 13.53 -10.30
CA ALA A 146 -2.89 12.80 -10.86
C ALA A 146 -2.41 11.72 -9.89
N GLY A 147 -2.28 12.05 -8.61
CA GLY A 147 -1.94 11.09 -7.56
C GLY A 147 -2.93 9.91 -7.50
N ALA A 148 -4.23 10.19 -7.55
CA ALA A 148 -5.28 9.17 -7.58
C ALA A 148 -5.13 8.22 -8.79
N GLY A 149 -4.97 8.79 -9.99
CA GLY A 149 -4.76 8.00 -11.21
C GLY A 149 -3.51 7.13 -11.15
N ILE A 150 -2.39 7.69 -10.66
CA ILE A 150 -1.13 6.96 -10.47
C ILE A 150 -1.31 5.84 -9.45
N GLY A 151 -2.00 6.10 -8.34
CA GLY A 151 -2.25 5.09 -7.32
C GLY A 151 -3.02 3.89 -7.86
N ILE A 152 -4.11 4.14 -8.61
CA ILE A 152 -4.90 3.10 -9.28
C ILE A 152 -4.03 2.32 -10.28
N LEU A 153 -3.21 3.02 -11.08
CA LEU A 153 -2.30 2.36 -12.03
C LEU A 153 -1.31 1.45 -11.31
N CYS A 154 -0.68 1.91 -10.25
CA CYS A 154 0.31 1.15 -9.49
C CYS A 154 -0.30 -0.10 -8.84
N ALA A 155 -1.51 -0.02 -8.30
CA ALA A 155 -2.24 -1.19 -7.80
C ALA A 155 -2.49 -2.22 -8.92
N ASN A 156 -2.86 -1.75 -10.13
CA ASN A 156 -3.01 -2.64 -11.29
C ASN A 156 -1.69 -3.29 -11.71
N VAL A 157 -0.58 -2.56 -11.67
CA VAL A 157 0.76 -3.12 -11.92
C VAL A 157 1.08 -4.23 -10.91
N GLY A 158 0.80 -4.02 -9.61
CA GLY A 158 0.91 -5.06 -8.59
C GLY A 158 0.16 -6.33 -8.98
N ARG A 159 -1.13 -6.19 -9.33
CA ARG A 159 -1.98 -7.30 -9.75
C ARG A 159 -1.46 -8.03 -10.98
N TRP A 160 -1.07 -7.30 -12.02
CA TRP A 160 -0.56 -7.88 -13.26
C TRP A 160 0.78 -8.59 -13.08
N SER A 161 1.60 -8.13 -12.14
CA SER A 161 2.92 -8.69 -11.84
C SER A 161 2.84 -10.01 -11.08
N LEU A 162 1.71 -10.35 -10.46
CA LEU A 162 1.59 -11.54 -9.62
C LEU A 162 1.88 -12.84 -10.40
N LYS A 163 1.25 -13.01 -11.58
CA LYS A 163 1.44 -14.22 -12.41
C LYS A 163 2.89 -14.39 -12.87
N PRO A 164 3.55 -13.39 -13.49
CA PRO A 164 4.95 -13.53 -13.89
C PRO A 164 5.88 -13.75 -12.70
N ILE A 165 5.66 -13.09 -11.55
CA ILE A 165 6.47 -13.29 -10.35
C ILE A 165 6.34 -14.73 -9.84
N LYS A 166 5.13 -15.28 -9.75
CA LYS A 166 4.91 -16.68 -9.37
C LYS A 166 5.55 -17.64 -10.34
N GLY A 167 5.55 -17.33 -11.62
CA GLY A 167 6.24 -18.14 -12.65
C GLY A 167 7.76 -18.16 -12.49
N LEU A 168 8.38 -17.07 -12.04
CA LEU A 168 9.82 -16.99 -11.79
C LEU A 168 10.26 -17.77 -10.54
N PHE A 169 9.41 -17.85 -9.53
CA PHE A 169 9.72 -18.55 -8.27
C PHE A 169 9.24 -20.00 -8.23
N GLY A 170 8.71 -20.52 -9.34
CA GLY A 170 8.17 -21.87 -9.45
C GLY A 170 6.73 -21.97 -8.91
N ALA A 171 5.88 -22.65 -9.62
CA ALA A 171 4.44 -22.81 -9.33
C ALA A 171 4.12 -23.63 -8.05
N GLY A 172 5.06 -23.78 -7.12
CA GLY A 172 4.98 -24.68 -5.97
C GLY A 172 4.88 -24.04 -4.60
N THR A 173 5.01 -22.73 -4.47
CA THR A 173 4.97 -22.10 -3.13
C THR A 173 3.62 -21.44 -2.87
N GLN A 174 2.60 -22.26 -2.62
CA GLN A 174 1.46 -21.77 -1.83
C GLN A 174 1.93 -21.72 -0.37
N ALA A 175 2.52 -20.60 0.03
CA ALA A 175 2.72 -20.35 1.44
C ALA A 175 1.36 -19.96 2.04
N ASP A 176 0.60 -20.94 2.50
CA ASP A 176 -0.60 -20.69 3.30
C ASP A 176 -0.17 -20.31 4.71
N LEU A 177 -0.27 -19.02 5.01
CA LEU A 177 -0.20 -18.53 6.38
C LEU A 177 -1.55 -18.79 7.04
N ALA A 178 -1.65 -19.90 7.80
CA ALA A 178 -2.81 -20.17 8.61
C ALA A 178 -2.56 -19.66 10.03
N PHE A 179 -3.37 -18.71 10.46
CA PHE A 179 -3.46 -18.28 11.85
C PHE A 179 -4.56 -19.12 12.53
N ALA A 180 -4.18 -19.99 13.43
CA ALA A 180 -5.13 -20.77 14.21
C ALA A 180 -5.01 -20.40 15.70
N PRO A 181 -6.10 -19.96 16.34
CA PRO A 181 -6.11 -19.91 17.78
C PRO A 181 -5.96 -21.34 18.32
N THR A 182 -4.99 -21.56 19.17
CA THR A 182 -4.72 -22.86 19.80
C THR A 182 -4.52 -22.68 21.30
N VAL A 183 -4.59 -23.76 22.02
CA VAL A 183 -4.30 -23.78 23.47
C VAL A 183 -3.02 -24.59 23.67
N ASP A 184 -2.06 -24.01 24.37
CA ASP A 184 -0.84 -24.72 24.72
C ASP A 184 -1.16 -25.97 25.56
N PRO A 185 -0.82 -27.17 25.08
CA PRO A 185 -1.17 -28.41 25.77
C PRO A 185 -0.47 -28.59 27.12
N CYS A 186 0.59 -27.83 27.41
CA CYS A 186 1.32 -27.90 28.65
C CYS A 186 0.82 -26.93 29.74
N SER A 187 0.39 -25.73 29.34
CA SER A 187 0.00 -24.67 30.29
C SER A 187 -1.49 -24.31 30.25
N GLY A 188 -2.23 -24.81 29.28
CA GLY A 188 -3.65 -24.49 29.11
C GLY A 188 -3.91 -23.03 28.72
N THR A 189 -2.87 -22.23 28.44
CA THR A 189 -3.03 -20.82 28.06
C THR A 189 -3.41 -20.68 26.59
N PRO A 190 -4.32 -19.75 26.26
CA PRO A 190 -4.63 -19.47 24.87
C PRO A 190 -3.42 -18.86 24.16
N CYS A 191 -2.99 -19.50 23.11
CA CYS A 191 -1.89 -19.03 22.25
C CYS A 191 -2.31 -19.06 20.78
N ALA A 192 -1.55 -18.35 19.96
CA ALA A 192 -1.77 -18.29 18.53
C ALA A 192 -0.68 -19.10 17.82
N ALA A 193 -1.08 -20.10 17.04
CA ALA A 193 -0.15 -20.82 16.19
C ALA A 193 -0.11 -20.20 14.80
N LEU A 194 1.09 -19.88 14.34
CA LEU A 194 1.35 -19.45 12.98
C LEU A 194 1.87 -20.67 12.19
N ALA A 195 1.05 -21.24 11.34
CA ALA A 195 1.45 -22.37 10.48
C ALA A 195 1.79 -21.83 9.08
N LEU A 196 3.04 -22.00 8.67
CA LEU A 196 3.49 -21.84 7.28
C LEU A 196 3.41 -23.22 6.62
N ARG A 197 2.49 -23.39 5.67
CA ARG A 197 2.47 -24.54 4.76
C ARG A 197 3.16 -24.14 3.47
N PHE A 198 4.17 -24.89 3.12
CA PHE A 198 4.89 -24.76 1.84
C PHE A 198 4.30 -25.73 0.83
#